data_e988818ba20d9ea4535a32d5dff48600
#
_entry.id   e988818ba20d9ea4535a32d5dff48600
#
_cell.length_a   1.000
_cell.length_b   1.000
_cell.length_c   1.000
_cell.angle_alpha   90.00
_cell.angle_beta   90.00
_cell.angle_gamma   90.00
#
_symmetry.space_group_name_H-M   'P 1'
#
loop_
_entity.id
_entity.type
_entity.pdbx_description
1 polymer ?
#
loop_
_entity_poly.entity_id
_entity_poly.type
_entity_poly.pdbx_seq_one_letter_code
_entity_poly.pdbx_strand_id
1 'polypeptide(L)'
;DADVELAAARIAWGKFLNAGQTCVAPDHVWVPEGMAEPFVAALARQITRFYGANPLAGEELPRIVNRRHFDRLAGLLSGGRIAVGGQTDPEGLRIAPTVLVDVPEGSPVLEEEIFGPILPVLLYRSLPELVEAQRQKPRPLALYLFTRSRSVERAVLEALPFGGGCVNDTVVHLADPRLPFGGVGNSGMGACHGKAGFDAFTHEK
;
A
#
# COMPACT_ATOMS: atom_id res chain seq x y z
N ASP A 1 10.15 -6.50 14.72
CA ASP A 1 11.55 -6.02 14.74
C ASP A 1 11.80 -4.88 13.73
N ALA A 2 10.77 -4.48 12.97
CA ALA A 2 10.83 -3.35 12.06
C ALA A 2 11.11 -2.03 12.80
N ASP A 3 11.74 -1.09 12.09
CA ASP A 3 11.82 0.30 12.52
C ASP A 3 10.48 0.98 12.22
N VAL A 4 9.73 1.32 13.27
CA VAL A 4 8.38 1.86 13.16
C VAL A 4 8.37 3.23 12.46
N GLU A 5 9.33 4.11 12.79
CA GLU A 5 9.40 5.44 12.19
C GLU A 5 9.77 5.36 10.69
N LEU A 6 10.73 4.52 10.35
CA LEU A 6 11.10 4.26 8.96
C LEU A 6 9.91 3.66 8.19
N ALA A 7 9.27 2.62 8.74
CA ALA A 7 8.13 1.96 8.11
C ALA A 7 6.97 2.95 7.87
N ALA A 8 6.61 3.73 8.90
CA ALA A 8 5.56 4.74 8.77
C ALA A 8 5.89 5.80 7.72
N ALA A 9 7.14 6.29 7.68
CA ALA A 9 7.57 7.28 6.70
C ALA A 9 7.49 6.75 5.26
N ARG A 10 7.99 5.53 5.02
CA ARG A 10 8.00 4.92 3.69
C ARG A 10 6.61 4.51 3.23
N ILE A 11 5.81 3.94 4.13
CA ILE A 11 4.43 3.55 3.83
C ILE A 11 3.56 4.79 3.58
N ALA A 12 3.65 5.84 4.41
CA ALA A 12 2.91 7.07 4.19
C ALA A 12 3.27 7.71 2.85
N TRP A 13 4.56 7.78 2.51
CA TRP A 13 5.01 8.29 1.22
C TRP A 13 4.45 7.45 0.06
N GLY A 14 4.65 6.14 0.08
CA GLY A 14 4.21 5.26 -1.02
C GLY A 14 2.70 5.15 -1.14
N LYS A 15 1.97 5.18 -0.01
CA LYS A 15 0.51 5.12 -0.02
C LYS A 15 -0.13 6.40 -0.54
N PHE A 16 0.38 7.56 -0.12
CA PHE A 16 -0.30 8.82 -0.40
C PHE A 16 0.28 9.58 -1.62
N LEU A 17 1.36 9.08 -2.19
CA LEU A 17 1.83 9.52 -3.50
C LEU A 17 0.69 9.42 -4.53
N ASN A 18 0.46 10.50 -5.29
CA ASN A 18 -0.65 10.60 -6.24
C ASN A 18 -2.04 10.29 -5.63
N ALA A 19 -2.23 10.64 -4.34
CA ALA A 19 -3.43 10.29 -3.56
C ALA A 19 -3.74 8.78 -3.58
N GLY A 20 -2.73 7.92 -3.60
CA GLY A 20 -2.88 6.46 -3.62
C GLY A 20 -3.38 5.87 -4.93
N GLN A 21 -3.48 6.66 -5.98
CA GLN A 21 -3.92 6.23 -7.31
C GLN A 21 -2.75 5.66 -8.12
N THR A 22 -2.14 4.60 -7.57
CA THR A 22 -0.97 3.92 -8.13
C THR A 22 -1.10 2.43 -7.86
N CYS A 23 -0.89 1.59 -8.86
CA CYS A 23 -1.04 0.13 -8.75
C CYS A 23 -0.07 -0.54 -7.76
N VAL A 24 1.01 0.11 -7.41
CA VAL A 24 1.99 -0.34 -6.40
C VAL A 24 1.89 0.42 -5.09
N ALA A 25 0.90 1.30 -4.91
CA ALA A 25 0.65 1.91 -3.61
C ALA A 25 0.32 0.83 -2.58
N PRO A 26 0.86 0.88 -1.35
CA PRO A 26 0.44 -0.02 -0.29
C PRO A 26 -1.08 0.01 -0.13
N ASP A 27 -1.74 -1.12 -0.39
CA ASP A 27 -3.20 -1.17 -0.34
C ASP A 27 -3.70 -1.28 1.09
N HIS A 28 -3.08 -2.16 1.87
CA HIS A 28 -3.26 -2.31 3.31
C HIS A 28 -1.93 -2.66 3.98
N VAL A 29 -1.87 -2.61 5.30
CA VAL A 29 -0.67 -2.98 6.06
C VAL A 29 -1.03 -3.92 7.21
N TRP A 30 -0.22 -4.97 7.37
CA TRP A 30 -0.28 -5.87 8.51
C TRP A 30 0.76 -5.48 9.56
N VAL A 31 0.30 -5.27 10.78
CA VAL A 31 1.14 -4.83 11.91
C VAL A 31 0.96 -5.79 13.09
N PRO A 32 2.04 -6.18 13.81
CA PRO A 32 1.88 -6.93 15.06
C PRO A 32 0.99 -6.18 16.05
N GLU A 33 0.07 -6.86 16.74
CA GLU A 33 -0.90 -6.23 17.66
C GLU A 33 -0.23 -5.22 18.62
N GLY A 34 0.90 -5.56 19.22
CA GLY A 34 1.62 -4.70 20.15
C GLY A 34 2.29 -3.46 19.52
N MET A 35 2.29 -3.35 18.19
CA MET A 35 2.91 -2.24 17.46
C MET A 35 1.88 -1.32 16.80
N ALA A 36 0.59 -1.61 16.92
CA ALA A 36 -0.48 -0.88 16.24
C ALA A 36 -0.52 0.61 16.60
N GLU A 37 -0.62 0.92 17.90
CA GLU A 37 -0.69 2.31 18.37
C GLU A 37 0.55 3.12 18.00
N PRO A 38 1.79 2.68 18.28
CA PRO A 38 3.00 3.39 17.86
C PRO A 38 3.07 3.62 16.35
N PHE A 39 2.66 2.64 15.55
CA PHE A 39 2.68 2.74 14.09
C PHE A 39 1.65 3.75 13.57
N VAL A 40 0.41 3.71 14.05
CA VAL A 40 -0.64 4.69 13.68
C VAL A 40 -0.23 6.10 14.09
N ALA A 41 0.35 6.28 15.29
CA ALA A 41 0.86 7.58 15.72
C ALA A 41 2.00 8.09 14.83
N ALA A 42 2.91 7.20 14.41
CA ALA A 42 3.97 7.54 13.46
C ALA A 42 3.41 7.91 12.08
N LEU A 43 2.42 7.16 11.56
CA LEU A 43 1.72 7.52 10.31
C LEU A 43 1.08 8.91 10.39
N ALA A 44 0.39 9.23 11.49
CA ALA A 44 -0.22 10.54 11.68
C ALA A 44 0.81 11.68 11.61
N ARG A 45 1.99 11.49 12.25
CA ARG A 45 3.10 12.47 12.15
C ARG A 45 3.58 12.64 10.72
N GLN A 46 3.76 11.55 9.97
CA GLN A 46 4.22 11.62 8.58
C GLN A 46 3.19 12.26 7.65
N ILE A 47 1.90 11.96 7.83
CA ILE A 47 0.82 12.59 7.08
C ILE A 47 0.82 14.11 7.34
N THR A 48 0.91 14.53 8.61
CA THR A 48 1.01 15.94 8.97
C THR A 48 2.25 16.60 8.38
N ARG A 49 3.38 15.89 8.35
CA ARG A 49 4.62 16.39 7.76
C ARG A 49 4.52 16.62 6.25
N PHE A 50 3.81 15.75 5.53
CA PHE A 50 3.70 15.83 4.06
C PHE A 50 2.59 16.78 3.60
N TYR A 51 1.47 16.85 4.33
CA TYR A 51 0.25 17.51 3.89
C TYR A 51 -0.24 18.61 4.85
N GLY A 52 0.51 18.89 5.93
CA GLY A 52 0.11 19.87 6.94
C GLY A 52 -1.01 19.37 7.83
N ALA A 53 -1.48 20.25 8.73
CA ALA A 53 -2.58 19.95 9.65
C ALA A 53 -3.95 19.87 8.97
N ASN A 54 -4.10 20.51 7.81
CA ASN A 54 -5.31 20.46 6.99
C ASN A 54 -4.93 20.06 5.55
N PRO A 55 -4.88 18.76 5.21
CA PRO A 55 -4.48 18.29 3.89
C PRO A 55 -5.33 18.81 2.74
N LEU A 56 -6.59 19.17 2.99
CA LEU A 56 -7.50 19.66 1.96
C LEU A 56 -7.31 21.15 1.63
N ALA A 57 -6.64 21.91 2.49
CA ALA A 57 -6.39 23.34 2.27
C ALA A 57 -5.16 23.62 1.37
N GLY A 58 -4.24 22.65 1.26
CA GLY A 58 -3.03 22.76 0.42
C GLY A 58 -3.26 22.31 -1.02
N GLU A 59 -2.22 22.47 -1.83
CA GLU A 59 -2.19 22.02 -3.25
C GLU A 59 -1.43 20.69 -3.42
N GLU A 60 -0.79 20.20 -2.35
CA GLU A 60 0.07 19.01 -2.37
C GLU A 60 -0.73 17.72 -2.53
N LEU A 61 -2.03 17.72 -2.16
CA LEU A 61 -2.89 16.55 -2.28
C LEU A 61 -3.58 16.54 -3.64
N PRO A 62 -3.26 15.58 -4.52
CA PRO A 62 -3.92 15.45 -5.81
C PRO A 62 -5.42 15.15 -5.69
N ARG A 63 -6.14 15.47 -6.75
CA ARG A 63 -7.56 15.13 -6.88
C ARG A 63 -7.71 13.65 -7.23
N ILE A 64 -8.83 13.06 -6.80
CA ILE A 64 -9.30 11.79 -7.35
C ILE A 64 -9.71 12.01 -8.81
N VAL A 65 -9.35 11.07 -9.66
CA VAL A 65 -9.42 11.20 -11.13
C VAL A 65 -10.78 11.63 -11.67
N ASN A 66 -11.88 11.19 -11.04
CA ASN A 66 -13.23 11.59 -11.39
C ASN A 66 -14.23 11.37 -10.26
N ARG A 67 -15.45 11.88 -10.45
CA ARG A 67 -16.54 11.80 -9.47
C ARG A 67 -16.92 10.38 -9.09
N ARG A 68 -17.01 9.46 -10.03
CA ARG A 68 -17.36 8.06 -9.77
C ARG A 68 -16.39 7.40 -8.79
N HIS A 69 -15.07 7.60 -9.01
CA HIS A 69 -14.04 7.05 -8.11
C HIS A 69 -14.02 7.76 -6.77
N PHE A 70 -14.27 9.07 -6.74
CA PHE A 70 -14.43 9.80 -5.47
C PHE A 70 -15.58 9.22 -4.64
N ASP A 71 -16.76 9.03 -5.23
CA ASP A 71 -17.95 8.52 -4.51
C ASP A 71 -17.70 7.09 -4.00
N ARG A 72 -17.05 6.23 -4.81
CA ARG A 72 -16.64 4.90 -4.38
C ARG A 72 -15.70 4.95 -3.17
N LEU A 73 -14.64 5.76 -3.24
CA LEU A 73 -13.67 5.92 -2.16
C LEU A 73 -14.29 6.52 -0.90
N ALA A 74 -15.15 7.50 -1.05
CA ALA A 74 -15.89 8.08 0.09
C ALA A 74 -16.75 7.02 0.80
N GLY A 75 -17.35 6.10 0.04
CA GLY A 75 -18.06 4.94 0.61
C GLY A 75 -17.16 4.00 1.40
N LEU A 76 -15.90 3.81 0.99
CA LEU A 76 -14.94 2.95 1.68
C LEU A 76 -14.47 3.50 3.05
N LEU A 77 -14.67 4.79 3.33
CA LEU A 77 -14.33 5.39 4.62
C LEU A 77 -15.09 4.77 5.80
N SER A 78 -16.25 4.18 5.54
CA SER A 78 -17.03 3.45 6.55
C SER A 78 -16.54 2.02 6.79
N GLY A 79 -15.52 1.55 6.08
CA GLY A 79 -14.98 0.20 6.15
C GLY A 79 -14.19 -0.14 7.42
N GLY A 80 -14.01 0.81 8.32
CA GLY A 80 -13.34 0.66 9.61
C GLY A 80 -13.48 1.92 10.44
N ARG A 81 -12.85 1.95 11.62
CA ARG A 81 -12.76 3.16 12.43
C ARG A 81 -11.67 4.10 11.90
N ILE A 82 -12.00 5.33 11.61
CA ILE A 82 -11.03 6.33 11.17
C ILE A 82 -10.14 6.71 12.37
N ALA A 83 -8.84 6.46 12.25
CA ALA A 83 -7.84 6.86 13.22
C ALA A 83 -7.15 8.19 12.84
N VAL A 84 -6.98 8.45 11.52
CA VAL A 84 -6.38 9.67 10.98
C VAL A 84 -7.14 10.07 9.72
N GLY A 85 -7.34 11.35 9.47
CA GLY A 85 -7.95 11.85 8.24
C GLY A 85 -9.47 11.70 8.19
N GLY A 86 -10.00 11.25 7.07
CA GLY A 86 -11.43 11.04 6.82
C GLY A 86 -12.17 12.25 6.25
N GLN A 87 -11.53 13.43 6.17
CA GLN A 87 -12.16 14.62 5.59
C GLN A 87 -12.24 14.48 4.06
N THR A 88 -13.34 14.98 3.50
CA THR A 88 -13.58 14.96 2.06
C THR A 88 -13.95 16.33 1.54
N ASP A 89 -13.55 16.62 0.31
CA ASP A 89 -13.96 17.78 -0.48
C ASP A 89 -14.62 17.28 -1.77
N PRO A 90 -15.95 17.14 -1.78
CA PRO A 90 -16.67 16.62 -2.95
C PRO A 90 -16.59 17.49 -4.20
N GLU A 91 -16.43 18.80 -4.05
CA GLU A 91 -16.32 19.75 -5.18
C GLU A 91 -14.92 19.68 -5.79
N GLY A 92 -13.89 19.67 -4.94
CA GLY A 92 -12.51 19.50 -5.33
C GLY A 92 -12.13 18.05 -5.70
N LEU A 93 -13.01 17.06 -5.46
CA LEU A 93 -12.75 15.63 -5.61
C LEU A 93 -11.53 15.18 -4.81
N ARG A 94 -11.38 15.66 -3.58
CA ARG A 94 -10.23 15.34 -2.72
C ARG A 94 -10.68 14.60 -1.47
N ILE A 95 -9.89 13.62 -1.06
CA ILE A 95 -10.04 12.87 0.17
C ILE A 95 -8.72 12.98 0.93
N ALA A 96 -8.78 13.43 2.17
CA ALA A 96 -7.58 13.53 3.01
C ALA A 96 -6.93 12.15 3.19
N PRO A 97 -5.59 12.07 3.30
CA PRO A 97 -4.90 10.85 3.70
C PRO A 97 -5.54 10.25 4.94
N THR A 98 -6.07 9.03 4.81
CA THR A 98 -6.92 8.41 5.83
C THR A 98 -6.33 7.08 6.26
N VAL A 99 -6.27 6.85 7.58
CA VAL A 99 -5.89 5.57 8.18
C VAL A 99 -7.11 4.97 8.86
N LEU A 100 -7.45 3.74 8.46
CA LEU A 100 -8.52 2.95 9.07
C LEU A 100 -7.91 1.90 10.00
N VAL A 101 -8.52 1.73 11.16
CA VAL A 101 -8.23 0.66 12.12
C VAL A 101 -9.51 -0.09 12.45
N ASP A 102 -9.41 -1.20 13.18
CA ASP A 102 -10.56 -2.01 13.57
C ASP A 102 -11.43 -2.38 12.35
N VAL A 103 -10.76 -2.72 11.24
CA VAL A 103 -11.41 -3.09 9.97
C VAL A 103 -11.99 -4.49 10.11
N PRO A 104 -13.32 -4.66 10.01
CA PRO A 104 -13.92 -5.99 10.13
C PRO A 104 -13.57 -6.88 8.93
N GLU A 105 -13.54 -8.18 9.16
CA GLU A 105 -13.44 -9.16 8.07
C GLU A 105 -14.63 -9.02 7.10
N GLY A 106 -14.37 -9.13 5.79
CA GLY A 106 -15.40 -8.91 4.76
C GLY A 106 -15.75 -7.43 4.52
N SER A 107 -15.00 -6.51 5.09
CA SER A 107 -15.16 -5.09 4.78
C SER A 107 -14.85 -4.82 3.31
N PRO A 108 -15.67 -4.04 2.59
CA PRO A 108 -15.43 -3.71 1.18
C PRO A 108 -14.03 -3.12 0.90
N VAL A 109 -13.43 -2.46 1.91
CA VAL A 109 -12.08 -1.90 1.79
C VAL A 109 -10.97 -2.96 1.68
N LEU A 110 -11.28 -4.25 1.94
CA LEU A 110 -10.37 -5.39 1.83
C LEU A 110 -10.70 -6.33 0.67
N GLU A 111 -11.80 -6.10 -0.05
CA GLU A 111 -12.27 -6.99 -1.13
C GLU A 111 -11.86 -6.51 -2.52
N GLU A 112 -11.74 -5.21 -2.72
CA GLU A 112 -11.29 -4.61 -3.98
C GLU A 112 -10.07 -3.71 -3.76
N GLU A 113 -9.30 -3.49 -4.81
CA GLU A 113 -8.19 -2.54 -4.80
C GLU A 113 -8.71 -1.14 -4.46
N ILE A 114 -8.13 -0.52 -3.44
CA ILE A 114 -8.58 0.80 -2.97
C ILE A 114 -8.32 1.87 -4.04
N PHE A 115 -7.12 1.95 -4.58
CA PHE A 115 -6.69 2.94 -5.57
C PHE A 115 -7.05 4.38 -5.16
N GLY A 116 -6.73 4.69 -3.90
CA GLY A 116 -7.08 5.95 -3.26
C GLY A 116 -6.35 6.15 -1.92
N PRO A 117 -6.51 7.33 -1.28
CA PRO A 117 -5.74 7.73 -0.10
C PRO A 117 -6.29 7.15 1.22
N ILE A 118 -6.63 5.87 1.23
CA ILE A 118 -7.18 5.17 2.39
C ILE A 118 -6.29 3.97 2.70
N LEU A 119 -5.74 3.90 3.91
CA LEU A 119 -4.86 2.83 4.36
C LEU A 119 -5.49 2.06 5.52
N PRO A 120 -6.00 0.85 5.30
CA PRO A 120 -6.36 -0.08 6.37
C PRO A 120 -5.11 -0.59 7.10
N VAL A 121 -5.13 -0.54 8.44
CA VAL A 121 -4.14 -1.14 9.33
C VAL A 121 -4.76 -2.38 9.96
N LEU A 122 -4.23 -3.54 9.60
CA LEU A 122 -4.68 -4.84 10.02
C LEU A 122 -3.70 -5.43 11.03
N LEU A 123 -4.18 -6.23 11.96
CA LEU A 123 -3.37 -6.76 13.04
C LEU A 123 -3.09 -8.25 12.85
N TYR A 124 -1.92 -8.69 13.29
CA TYR A 124 -1.59 -10.10 13.38
C TYR A 124 -0.87 -10.43 14.67
N ARG A 125 -1.01 -11.69 15.13
CA ARG A 125 -0.34 -12.23 16.32
C ARG A 125 0.88 -13.06 15.97
N SER A 126 0.77 -13.83 14.92
CA SER A 126 1.78 -14.79 14.48
C SER A 126 2.16 -14.53 13.02
N LEU A 127 3.43 -14.22 12.75
CA LEU A 127 3.91 -14.03 11.38
C LEU A 127 3.79 -15.31 10.52
N PRO A 128 4.12 -16.51 11.03
CA PRO A 128 3.89 -17.74 10.24
C PRO A 128 2.43 -17.96 9.86
N GLU A 129 1.47 -17.69 10.77
CA GLU A 129 0.04 -17.80 10.48
C GLU A 129 -0.40 -16.75 9.42
N LEU A 130 0.08 -15.52 9.54
CA LEU A 130 -0.16 -14.49 8.53
C LEU A 130 0.37 -14.91 7.16
N VAL A 131 1.61 -15.40 7.09
CA VAL A 131 2.21 -15.87 5.83
C VAL A 131 1.38 -16.99 5.22
N GLU A 132 0.95 -17.97 6.02
CA GLU A 132 0.10 -19.07 5.51
C GLU A 132 -1.25 -18.55 5.02
N ALA A 133 -1.90 -17.62 5.73
CA ALA A 133 -3.14 -17.00 5.28
C ALA A 133 -2.95 -16.21 3.97
N GLN A 134 -1.84 -15.49 3.81
CA GLN A 134 -1.54 -14.74 2.58
C GLN A 134 -1.24 -15.66 1.38
N ARG A 135 -0.67 -16.84 1.59
CA ARG A 135 -0.45 -17.84 0.53
C ARG A 135 -1.74 -18.29 -0.16
N GLN A 136 -2.87 -18.24 0.55
CA GLN A 136 -4.19 -18.61 0.04
C GLN A 136 -4.88 -17.46 -0.73
N LYS A 137 -4.32 -16.25 -0.67
CA LYS A 137 -4.87 -15.07 -1.36
C LYS A 137 -4.36 -14.98 -2.80
N PRO A 138 -5.05 -14.22 -3.68
CA PRO A 138 -4.52 -13.87 -4.98
C PRO A 138 -3.13 -13.24 -4.88
N ARG A 139 -2.26 -13.55 -5.84
CA ARG A 139 -0.87 -13.07 -5.85
C ARG A 139 -0.83 -11.56 -6.13
N PRO A 140 -0.26 -10.74 -5.24
CA PRO A 140 -0.24 -9.30 -5.41
C PRO A 140 0.77 -8.85 -6.46
N LEU A 141 0.55 -7.66 -7.02
CA LEU A 141 1.53 -6.98 -7.88
C LEU A 141 2.76 -6.57 -7.08
N ALA A 142 2.56 -6.08 -5.85
CA ALA A 142 3.66 -5.61 -4.99
C ALA A 142 3.57 -6.20 -3.57
N LEU A 143 4.76 -6.51 -3.00
CA LEU A 143 4.92 -6.88 -1.60
C LEU A 143 5.99 -6.00 -0.97
N TYR A 144 5.68 -5.43 0.19
CA TYR A 144 6.58 -4.60 0.98
C TYR A 144 6.78 -5.22 2.35
N LEU A 145 8.03 -5.47 2.71
CA LEU A 145 8.40 -6.08 3.98
C LEU A 145 9.29 -5.13 4.77
N PHE A 146 8.91 -4.88 6.02
CA PHE A 146 9.72 -4.10 6.95
C PHE A 146 10.24 -5.00 8.05
N THR A 147 11.54 -5.24 8.08
CA THR A 147 12.22 -6.09 9.06
C THR A 147 13.71 -5.78 9.13
N ARG A 148 14.33 -6.03 10.29
CA ARG A 148 15.79 -6.02 10.48
C ARG A 148 16.37 -7.45 10.49
N SER A 149 15.51 -8.46 10.44
CA SER A 149 15.88 -9.88 10.51
C SER A 149 16.05 -10.49 9.11
N ARG A 150 17.26 -10.90 8.75
CA ARG A 150 17.56 -11.63 7.52
C ARG A 150 16.80 -12.97 7.42
N SER A 151 16.54 -13.61 8.56
CA SER A 151 15.78 -14.87 8.57
C SER A 151 14.30 -14.65 8.27
N VAL A 152 13.70 -13.57 8.79
CA VAL A 152 12.32 -13.17 8.46
C VAL A 152 12.22 -12.76 7.00
N GLU A 153 13.15 -11.93 6.52
CA GLU A 153 13.22 -11.52 5.11
C GLU A 153 13.19 -12.74 4.20
N ARG A 154 14.12 -13.67 4.39
CA ARG A 154 14.19 -14.88 3.58
C ARG A 154 12.90 -15.70 3.66
N ALA A 155 12.40 -15.97 4.87
CA ALA A 155 11.22 -16.80 5.06
C ALA A 155 9.98 -16.22 4.37
N VAL A 156 9.77 -14.90 4.43
CA VAL A 156 8.62 -14.24 3.80
C VAL A 156 8.77 -14.22 2.28
N LEU A 157 9.94 -13.83 1.75
CA LEU A 157 10.17 -13.73 0.30
C LEU A 157 10.14 -15.09 -0.40
N GLU A 158 10.59 -16.17 0.26
CA GLU A 158 10.51 -17.53 -0.27
C GLU A 158 9.09 -18.13 -0.21
N ALA A 159 8.30 -17.72 0.79
CA ALA A 159 6.98 -18.30 1.01
C ALA A 159 5.88 -17.64 0.15
N LEU A 160 5.99 -16.36 -0.16
CA LEU A 160 4.93 -15.60 -0.81
C LEU A 160 5.32 -15.24 -2.26
N PRO A 161 4.55 -15.67 -3.26
CA PRO A 161 4.73 -15.21 -4.64
C PRO A 161 4.11 -13.82 -4.84
N PHE A 162 4.85 -12.92 -5.50
CA PHE A 162 4.42 -11.54 -5.83
C PHE A 162 5.12 -11.05 -7.11
N GLY A 163 4.64 -9.96 -7.71
CA GLY A 163 5.24 -9.40 -8.92
C GLY A 163 6.58 -8.74 -8.67
N GLY A 164 6.64 -7.77 -7.77
CA GLY A 164 7.84 -7.08 -7.35
C GLY A 164 7.68 -6.49 -5.95
N GLY A 165 8.75 -5.91 -5.39
CA GLY A 165 8.63 -5.36 -4.04
C GLY A 165 9.91 -4.74 -3.50
N CYS A 166 9.84 -4.33 -2.24
CA CYS A 166 10.95 -3.75 -1.51
C CYS A 166 11.05 -4.31 -0.10
N VAL A 167 12.26 -4.32 0.43
CA VAL A 167 12.52 -4.53 1.86
C VAL A 167 12.90 -3.18 2.46
N ASN A 168 12.21 -2.78 3.53
CA ASN A 168 12.36 -1.50 4.24
C ASN A 168 12.14 -0.26 3.35
N ASP A 169 11.40 -0.40 2.26
CA ASP A 169 10.97 0.69 1.38
C ASP A 169 9.64 0.33 0.69
N THR A 170 9.08 1.28 -0.08
CA THR A 170 7.87 1.08 -0.89
C THR A 170 8.05 1.72 -2.27
N VAL A 171 7.35 1.21 -3.28
CA VAL A 171 7.23 1.81 -4.62
C VAL A 171 8.53 1.88 -5.45
N VAL A 172 9.70 2.12 -4.85
CA VAL A 172 10.96 2.42 -5.56
C VAL A 172 11.42 1.35 -6.54
N HIS A 173 10.99 0.10 -6.39
CA HIS A 173 11.29 -0.97 -7.36
C HIS A 173 10.73 -0.66 -8.76
N LEU A 174 9.65 0.12 -8.85
CA LEU A 174 9.07 0.58 -10.11
C LEU A 174 9.97 1.61 -10.82
N ALA A 175 10.72 2.40 -10.05
CA ALA A 175 11.52 3.51 -10.58
C ALA A 175 12.86 3.06 -11.20
N ASP A 176 13.35 1.86 -10.91
CA ASP A 176 14.58 1.34 -11.50
C ASP A 176 14.30 0.67 -12.87
N PRO A 177 14.69 1.30 -14.00
CA PRO A 177 14.41 0.76 -15.32
C PRO A 177 15.18 -0.55 -15.63
N ARG A 178 16.13 -0.95 -14.78
CA ARG A 178 16.87 -2.21 -14.94
C ARG A 178 16.10 -3.40 -14.36
N LEU A 179 15.16 -3.14 -13.44
CA LEU A 179 14.34 -4.19 -12.85
C LEU A 179 13.11 -4.46 -13.72
N PRO A 180 12.83 -5.73 -14.03
CA PRO A 180 11.56 -6.11 -14.66
C PRO A 180 10.39 -5.69 -13.78
N PHE A 181 9.36 -5.10 -14.38
CA PHE A 181 8.12 -4.75 -13.70
C PHE A 181 6.95 -5.51 -14.30
N GLY A 182 6.25 -6.27 -13.48
CA GLY A 182 5.08 -7.06 -13.88
C GLY A 182 4.51 -7.85 -12.74
N GLY A 183 3.27 -8.33 -12.93
CA GLY A 183 2.56 -9.15 -11.96
C GLY A 183 2.76 -10.65 -12.15
N VAL A 184 2.14 -11.43 -11.26
CA VAL A 184 2.17 -12.90 -11.27
C VAL A 184 0.75 -13.44 -11.07
N GLY A 185 0.29 -14.30 -11.97
CA GLY A 185 -1.07 -14.88 -11.88
C GLY A 185 -2.15 -13.80 -12.01
N ASN A 186 -2.93 -13.58 -10.95
CA ASN A 186 -4.02 -12.60 -10.97
C ASN A 186 -3.56 -11.16 -11.14
N SER A 187 -2.34 -10.82 -10.71
CA SER A 187 -1.80 -9.46 -10.82
C SER A 187 -1.17 -9.15 -12.18
N GLY A 188 -0.98 -10.14 -13.06
CA GLY A 188 -0.49 -9.92 -14.41
C GLY A 188 0.28 -11.09 -15.00
N MET A 189 0.68 -10.95 -16.26
CA MET A 189 1.57 -11.85 -17.00
C MET A 189 2.63 -11.04 -17.72
N GLY A 190 3.86 -11.59 -17.79
CA GLY A 190 4.99 -10.93 -18.42
C GLY A 190 5.56 -9.81 -17.58
N ALA A 191 6.53 -9.10 -18.14
CA ALA A 191 7.18 -7.98 -17.49
C ALA A 191 7.62 -6.95 -18.53
N CYS A 192 7.70 -5.70 -18.10
CA CYS A 192 8.24 -4.59 -18.88
C CYS A 192 9.46 -4.00 -18.18
N HIS A 193 9.96 -2.89 -18.68
CA HIS A 193 11.21 -2.22 -18.34
C HIS A 193 12.47 -2.92 -18.85
N GLY A 194 13.44 -2.11 -19.27
CA GLY A 194 14.78 -2.54 -19.67
C GLY A 194 14.77 -3.69 -20.66
N LYS A 195 15.61 -4.68 -20.40
CA LYS A 195 15.73 -5.87 -21.25
C LYS A 195 14.44 -6.69 -21.31
N ALA A 196 13.72 -6.83 -20.20
CA ALA A 196 12.47 -7.59 -20.17
C ALA A 196 11.40 -7.00 -21.12
N GLY A 197 11.30 -5.66 -21.17
CA GLY A 197 10.41 -4.99 -22.11
C GLY A 197 10.85 -5.18 -23.57
N PHE A 198 12.14 -5.14 -23.84
CA PHE A 198 12.66 -5.43 -25.19
C PHE A 198 12.35 -6.88 -25.60
N ASP A 199 12.66 -7.85 -24.75
CA ASP A 199 12.46 -9.28 -25.02
C ASP A 199 10.98 -9.61 -25.26
N ALA A 200 10.05 -8.92 -24.55
CA ALA A 200 8.61 -9.14 -24.71
C ALA A 200 8.08 -8.80 -26.12
N PHE A 201 8.76 -7.93 -26.86
CA PHE A 201 8.39 -7.51 -28.21
C PHE A 201 9.31 -8.03 -29.30
N THR A 202 10.24 -8.94 -28.98
CA THR A 202 11.20 -9.53 -29.91
C THR A 202 11.06 -11.04 -29.93
N HIS A 203 11.59 -11.64 -30.98
CA HIS A 203 11.68 -13.09 -31.15
C HIS A 203 13.12 -13.49 -31.44
N GLU A 204 13.66 -14.41 -30.65
CA GLU A 204 14.96 -15.01 -30.95
C GLU A 204 14.80 -15.95 -32.15
N LYS A 205 15.71 -15.77 -33.13
CA LYS A 205 15.74 -16.57 -34.35
C LYS A 205 16.90 -17.54 -34.33
#